data_d51cd102338a1411138e8687b87c7547
#
_entry.id   d51cd102338a1411138e8687b87c7547
#
_cell.length_a   1.000
_cell.length_b   1.000
_cell.length_c   1.000
_cell.angle_alpha   90.00
_cell.angle_beta   90.00
_cell.angle_gamma   90.00
#
_symmetry.space_group_name_H-M   'P 1'
#
loop_
_entity.id
_entity.type
_entity.pdbx_description
1 polymer ?
#
loop_
_entity_poly.entity_id
_entity_poly.type
_entity_poly.pdbx_seq_one_letter_code
_entity_poly.pdbx_strand_id
1 'polypeptide(L)'
;MPELPDITVYLEALERRIWGHELEKVQITSPFLLRTATPPVSSVEGRKVSNLRRLGKRICFGFEDELWLVIHLMIAGRLHWKAETRKSLSTRSSSKFKAQLALFHFDAGTLSLTEAGTQRRASLHLVQGEAGLSSLDRGGVELFTRQKPERKGGQPALGEFIDLTSFSRVLQSENHTLKRALTDPRLFSGIGNAYSDEILWHAQLSPVKLTQKLSDEETARLHAATRDTLIEWVERLRAETGEGFPEKVTAFRTDMATHGRYKEPCPRCGTSVQRIRYAANETNYCPGCQTAGKLLADRALSRLLREDWPKTVEELG
;
A
#
# COMPACT_ATOMS: atom_id res chain seq x y z
N MET A 1 -5.35 -0.73 -3.85
CA MET A 1 -3.90 -0.90 -4.10
C MET A 1 -3.28 -1.27 -2.77
N PRO A 2 -2.41 -2.30 -2.70
CA PRO A 2 -1.65 -2.56 -1.48
C PRO A 2 -0.84 -1.32 -1.06
N GLU A 3 -0.91 -0.97 0.23
CA GLU A 3 -0.26 0.19 0.82
C GLU A 3 0.76 -0.26 1.87
N LEU A 4 1.31 0.64 2.67
CA LEU A 4 2.39 0.34 3.62
C LEU A 4 2.09 -0.88 4.52
N PRO A 5 0.93 -1.01 5.20
CA PRO A 5 0.67 -2.18 6.02
C PRO A 5 0.64 -3.49 5.23
N ASP A 6 -0.01 -3.48 4.06
CA ASP A 6 -0.11 -4.66 3.20
C ASP A 6 1.27 -5.11 2.69
N ILE A 7 2.10 -4.15 2.25
CA ILE A 7 3.45 -4.43 1.74
C ILE A 7 4.35 -4.93 2.86
N THR A 8 4.19 -4.41 4.08
CA THR A 8 4.95 -4.89 5.26
C THR A 8 4.68 -6.38 5.50
N VAL A 9 3.43 -6.78 5.56
CA VAL A 9 3.06 -8.19 5.81
C VAL A 9 3.44 -9.11 4.64
N TYR A 10 3.38 -8.62 3.39
CA TYR A 10 3.95 -9.35 2.26
C TYR A 10 5.45 -9.60 2.41
N LEU A 11 6.21 -8.57 2.79
CA LEU A 11 7.66 -8.69 2.98
C LEU A 11 8.01 -9.69 4.09
N GLU A 12 7.30 -9.64 5.21
CA GLU A 12 7.47 -10.60 6.32
C GLU A 12 7.18 -12.04 5.89
N ALA A 13 6.10 -12.24 5.14
CA ALA A 13 5.76 -13.56 4.62
C ALA A 13 6.76 -14.06 3.58
N LEU A 14 7.30 -13.18 2.74
CA LEU A 14 8.33 -13.49 1.76
C LEU A 14 9.67 -13.80 2.45
N GLU A 15 10.05 -13.03 3.46
CA GLU A 15 11.29 -13.26 4.22
C GLU A 15 11.37 -14.69 4.78
N ARG A 16 10.27 -15.18 5.38
CA ARG A 16 10.20 -16.55 5.89
C ARG A 16 10.34 -17.63 4.81
N ARG A 17 10.11 -17.29 3.54
CA ARG A 17 10.01 -18.25 2.43
C ARG A 17 11.14 -18.19 1.41
N ILE A 18 11.64 -16.99 1.13
CA ILE A 18 12.59 -16.82 0.03
C ILE A 18 13.94 -16.23 0.45
N TRP A 19 14.10 -15.77 1.71
CA TRP A 19 15.39 -15.26 2.17
C TRP A 19 16.45 -16.35 2.16
N GLY A 20 17.53 -16.11 1.43
CA GLY A 20 18.63 -17.07 1.26
C GLY A 20 18.34 -18.21 0.29
N HIS A 21 17.13 -18.27 -0.27
CA HIS A 21 16.74 -19.23 -1.30
C HIS A 21 17.13 -18.74 -2.68
N GLU A 22 17.41 -19.69 -3.56
CA GLU A 22 17.79 -19.45 -4.95
C GLU A 22 16.56 -19.20 -5.81
N LEU A 23 16.59 -18.15 -6.62
CA LEU A 23 15.61 -17.91 -7.67
C LEU A 23 16.04 -18.67 -8.92
N GLU A 24 15.51 -19.87 -9.11
CA GLU A 24 15.89 -20.76 -10.19
C GLU A 24 15.44 -20.25 -11.57
N LYS A 25 14.23 -19.65 -11.64
CA LYS A 25 13.66 -19.20 -12.91
C LYS A 25 12.61 -18.09 -12.73
N VAL A 26 12.61 -17.17 -13.68
CA VAL A 26 11.54 -16.15 -13.84
C VAL A 26 10.78 -16.43 -15.13
N GLN A 27 9.50 -16.74 -15.01
CA GLN A 27 8.63 -16.95 -16.18
C GLN A 27 7.64 -15.79 -16.29
N ILE A 28 7.82 -14.92 -17.28
CA ILE A 28 6.91 -13.81 -17.57
C ILE A 28 5.88 -14.27 -18.59
N THR A 29 4.59 -14.23 -18.21
CA THR A 29 3.46 -14.61 -19.08
C THR A 29 2.82 -13.40 -19.77
N SER A 30 3.06 -12.19 -19.27
CA SER A 30 2.61 -10.95 -19.87
C SER A 30 3.80 -10.04 -20.17
N PRO A 31 4.13 -9.77 -21.44
CA PRO A 31 5.28 -8.95 -21.82
C PRO A 31 5.18 -7.52 -21.30
N PHE A 32 3.96 -7.02 -21.08
CA PHE A 32 3.72 -5.67 -20.54
C PHE A 32 4.04 -5.52 -19.04
N LEU A 33 4.33 -6.62 -18.34
CA LEU A 33 4.71 -6.56 -16.93
C LEU A 33 6.10 -5.95 -16.76
N LEU A 34 7.08 -6.41 -17.56
CA LEU A 34 8.48 -5.98 -17.46
C LEU A 34 8.68 -4.59 -18.05
N ARG A 35 9.30 -3.69 -17.28
CA ARG A 35 9.49 -2.28 -17.66
C ARG A 35 10.95 -1.90 -17.91
N THR A 36 11.87 -2.81 -17.70
CA THR A 36 13.32 -2.63 -17.95
C THR A 36 13.82 -3.74 -18.84
N ALA A 37 14.71 -3.42 -19.78
CA ALA A 37 15.34 -4.39 -20.67
C ALA A 37 16.77 -4.72 -20.23
N THR A 38 17.42 -3.79 -19.53
CA THR A 38 18.80 -3.90 -19.05
C THR A 38 18.85 -3.56 -17.56
N PRO A 39 19.41 -4.44 -16.72
CA PRO A 39 19.86 -5.81 -17.04
C PRO A 39 18.70 -6.72 -17.48
N PRO A 40 18.94 -7.81 -18.24
CA PRO A 40 17.91 -8.75 -18.59
C PRO A 40 17.41 -9.51 -17.35
N VAL A 41 16.11 -9.84 -17.29
CA VAL A 41 15.51 -10.47 -16.09
C VAL A 41 16.14 -11.81 -15.73
N SER A 42 16.70 -12.52 -16.69
CA SER A 42 17.46 -13.77 -16.46
C SER A 42 18.75 -13.56 -15.63
N SER A 43 19.23 -12.33 -15.47
CA SER A 43 20.42 -12.05 -14.64
C SER A 43 20.23 -12.39 -13.16
N VAL A 44 19.01 -12.55 -12.68
CA VAL A 44 18.73 -12.96 -11.28
C VAL A 44 18.47 -14.44 -11.14
N GLU A 45 18.39 -15.19 -12.25
CA GLU A 45 18.25 -16.65 -12.22
C GLU A 45 19.54 -17.32 -11.71
N GLY A 46 19.41 -18.31 -10.85
CA GLY A 46 20.52 -18.98 -10.16
C GLY A 46 21.09 -18.19 -8.98
N ARG A 47 20.51 -17.04 -8.62
CA ARG A 47 20.98 -16.19 -7.52
C ARG A 47 20.11 -16.32 -6.28
N LYS A 48 20.74 -16.17 -5.10
CA LYS A 48 20.05 -16.19 -3.82
C LYS A 48 19.50 -14.80 -3.46
N VAL A 49 18.30 -14.80 -2.88
CA VAL A 49 17.73 -13.57 -2.30
C VAL A 49 18.52 -13.21 -1.05
N SER A 50 19.22 -12.10 -1.10
CA SER A 50 20.08 -11.59 0.00
C SER A 50 19.45 -10.40 0.74
N ASN A 51 18.43 -9.78 0.17
CA ASN A 51 17.76 -8.64 0.76
C ASN A 51 16.29 -8.57 0.32
N LEU A 52 15.43 -8.11 1.25
CA LEU A 52 14.04 -7.80 0.98
C LEU A 52 13.73 -6.44 1.57
N ARG A 53 13.16 -5.53 0.78
CA ARG A 53 12.79 -4.21 1.27
C ARG A 53 11.59 -3.62 0.58
N ARG A 54 10.94 -2.68 1.26
CA ARG A 54 9.91 -1.82 0.71
C ARG A 54 10.54 -0.58 0.07
N LEU A 55 9.98 -0.14 -1.06
CA LEU A 55 10.26 1.15 -1.68
C LEU A 55 8.91 1.81 -2.05
N GLY A 56 8.40 2.70 -1.22
CA GLY A 56 7.04 3.19 -1.37
C GLY A 56 6.02 2.07 -1.21
N LYS A 57 5.27 1.77 -2.28
CA LYS A 57 4.31 0.65 -2.36
C LYS A 57 4.84 -0.50 -3.23
N ARG A 58 6.15 -0.63 -3.33
CA ARG A 58 6.84 -1.69 -4.08
C ARG A 58 7.51 -2.67 -3.15
N ILE A 59 7.62 -3.89 -3.63
CA ILE A 59 8.36 -4.99 -3.00
C ILE A 59 9.65 -5.16 -3.79
N CYS A 60 10.80 -5.12 -3.13
CA CYS A 60 12.11 -5.22 -3.75
C CYS A 60 12.84 -6.45 -3.24
N PHE A 61 13.24 -7.33 -4.16
CA PHE A 61 14.12 -8.47 -3.90
C PHE A 61 15.54 -8.09 -4.30
N GLY A 62 16.47 -8.12 -3.36
CA GLY A 62 17.88 -7.88 -3.59
C GLY A 62 18.64 -9.20 -3.76
N PHE A 63 19.52 -9.23 -4.73
CA PHE A 63 20.40 -10.35 -5.06
C PHE A 63 21.86 -9.92 -5.00
N GLU A 64 22.76 -10.86 -5.24
CA GLU A 64 24.19 -10.59 -5.44
C GLU A 64 24.39 -9.61 -6.60
N ASP A 65 25.58 -8.98 -6.65
CA ASP A 65 25.95 -7.95 -7.64
C ASP A 65 25.00 -6.75 -7.66
N GLU A 66 24.40 -6.43 -6.50
CA GLU A 66 23.47 -5.30 -6.31
C GLU A 66 22.28 -5.31 -7.27
N LEU A 67 21.85 -6.47 -7.74
CA LEU A 67 20.66 -6.60 -8.59
C LEU A 67 19.39 -6.51 -7.73
N TRP A 68 18.41 -5.73 -8.21
CA TRP A 68 17.13 -5.52 -7.53
C TRP A 68 15.97 -5.80 -8.46
N LEU A 69 15.19 -6.83 -8.12
CA LEU A 69 13.90 -7.11 -8.77
C LEU A 69 12.79 -6.39 -8.00
N VAL A 70 12.12 -5.45 -8.66
CA VAL A 70 11.18 -4.53 -8.03
C VAL A 70 9.77 -4.74 -8.59
N ILE A 71 8.84 -5.15 -7.72
CA ILE A 71 7.44 -5.43 -8.05
C ILE A 71 6.56 -4.30 -7.55
N HIS A 72 5.73 -3.73 -8.42
CA HIS A 72 4.65 -2.84 -8.05
C HIS A 72 3.30 -3.49 -8.36
N LEU A 73 2.53 -3.79 -7.33
CA LEU A 73 1.26 -4.53 -7.46
C LEU A 73 0.11 -3.69 -8.05
N MET A 74 0.22 -2.37 -8.02
CA MET A 74 -0.85 -1.46 -8.42
C MET A 74 -2.18 -1.78 -7.69
N ILE A 75 -3.33 -1.60 -8.34
CA ILE A 75 -4.64 -1.74 -7.68
C ILE A 75 -5.03 -3.22 -7.48
N ALA A 76 -4.86 -4.02 -8.52
CA ALA A 76 -5.41 -5.38 -8.59
C ALA A 76 -4.35 -6.50 -8.57
N GLY A 77 -3.05 -6.14 -8.57
CA GLY A 77 -1.96 -7.11 -8.47
C GLY A 77 -1.94 -7.81 -7.11
N ARG A 78 -1.71 -9.11 -7.13
CA ARG A 78 -1.62 -9.96 -5.93
C ARG A 78 -0.47 -10.94 -6.07
N LEU A 79 0.14 -11.26 -4.94
CA LEU A 79 1.12 -12.33 -4.84
C LEU A 79 0.46 -13.54 -4.19
N HIS A 80 0.83 -14.73 -4.64
CA HIS A 80 0.41 -16.01 -4.08
C HIS A 80 1.62 -16.91 -3.96
N TRP A 81 1.69 -17.67 -2.87
CA TRP A 81 2.77 -18.61 -2.61
C TRP A 81 2.29 -20.05 -2.66
N LYS A 82 3.03 -20.90 -3.37
CA LYS A 82 2.84 -22.33 -3.37
C LYS A 82 4.16 -23.00 -2.99
N ALA A 83 4.20 -23.62 -1.81
CA ALA A 83 5.36 -24.41 -1.40
C ALA A 83 5.52 -25.64 -2.30
N GLU A 84 6.75 -25.99 -2.64
CA GLU A 84 7.02 -27.26 -3.30
C GLU A 84 6.95 -28.42 -2.30
N THR A 85 6.13 -29.42 -2.62
CA THR A 85 6.21 -30.74 -2.00
C THR A 85 6.99 -31.65 -2.92
N ARG A 86 7.99 -32.38 -2.39
CA ARG A 86 8.87 -33.31 -3.12
C ARG A 86 8.18 -34.33 -4.07
N LYS A 87 6.86 -34.33 -4.15
CA LYS A 87 6.05 -35.21 -5.02
C LYS A 87 5.52 -34.52 -6.29
N SER A 88 5.82 -33.27 -6.56
CA SER A 88 5.20 -32.51 -7.65
C SER A 88 6.06 -32.37 -8.92
N LEU A 89 7.03 -33.23 -9.16
CA LEU A 89 7.85 -33.21 -10.39
C LEU A 89 7.14 -33.67 -11.67
N SER A 90 5.85 -34.04 -11.62
CA SER A 90 5.20 -34.67 -12.77
C SER A 90 3.83 -34.18 -13.20
N THR A 91 3.37 -33.03 -12.72
CA THR A 91 2.15 -32.43 -13.29
C THR A 91 2.36 -30.98 -13.59
N ARG A 92 2.61 -30.66 -14.85
CA ARG A 92 2.33 -29.34 -15.44
C ARG A 92 0.84 -29.04 -15.22
N SER A 93 0.50 -28.55 -14.04
CA SER A 93 -0.82 -27.99 -13.80
C SER A 93 -0.93 -26.69 -14.59
N SER A 94 -1.37 -26.82 -15.83
CA SER A 94 -1.86 -25.72 -16.64
C SER A 94 -3.19 -25.24 -16.09
N SER A 95 -3.25 -24.81 -14.82
CA SER A 95 -4.37 -24.01 -14.38
C SER A 95 -4.23 -22.68 -15.11
N LYS A 96 -5.05 -22.48 -16.13
CA LYS A 96 -5.20 -21.28 -16.92
C LYS A 96 -5.74 -20.16 -16.01
N PHE A 97 -4.89 -19.61 -15.13
CA PHE A 97 -5.21 -18.35 -14.49
C PHE A 97 -5.13 -17.27 -15.56
N LYS A 98 -6.29 -16.87 -16.11
CA LYS A 98 -6.40 -15.73 -17.04
C LYS A 98 -5.76 -14.44 -16.50
N ALA A 99 -5.45 -14.41 -15.21
CA ALA A 99 -4.91 -13.26 -14.50
C ALA A 99 -3.40 -13.38 -14.19
N GLN A 100 -2.72 -14.47 -14.53
CA GLN A 100 -1.30 -14.66 -14.22
C GLN A 100 -0.42 -13.76 -15.09
N LEU A 101 0.52 -13.04 -14.45
CA LEU A 101 1.47 -12.14 -15.11
C LEU A 101 2.90 -12.69 -15.11
N ALA A 102 3.31 -13.31 -13.99
CA ALA A 102 4.62 -13.92 -13.84
C ALA A 102 4.62 -15.05 -12.79
N LEU A 103 5.59 -15.95 -12.93
CA LEU A 103 5.98 -16.94 -11.93
C LEU A 103 7.46 -16.75 -11.58
N PHE A 104 7.77 -16.84 -10.30
CA PHE A 104 9.12 -16.83 -9.76
C PHE A 104 9.32 -18.18 -9.05
N HIS A 105 10.13 -19.03 -9.65
CA HIS A 105 10.42 -20.38 -9.15
C HIS A 105 11.65 -20.31 -8.25
N PHE A 106 11.46 -20.67 -6.98
CA PHE A 106 12.51 -20.80 -5.99
C PHE A 106 12.69 -22.29 -5.66
N ASP A 107 13.85 -22.66 -5.16
CA ASP A 107 14.12 -24.00 -4.62
C ASP A 107 13.17 -24.40 -3.47
N ALA A 108 12.52 -23.40 -2.81
CA ALA A 108 11.56 -23.59 -1.72
C ALA A 108 10.09 -23.60 -2.19
N GLY A 109 9.81 -23.17 -3.41
CA GLY A 109 8.44 -23.06 -3.92
C GLY A 109 8.27 -22.00 -5.02
N THR A 110 7.04 -21.74 -5.40
CA THR A 110 6.73 -20.81 -6.48
C THR A 110 5.90 -19.63 -5.98
N LEU A 111 6.39 -18.41 -6.24
CA LEU A 111 5.66 -17.16 -6.07
C LEU A 111 5.01 -16.80 -7.39
N SER A 112 3.69 -16.60 -7.40
CA SER A 112 2.96 -16.15 -8.59
C SER A 112 2.47 -14.71 -8.41
N LEU A 113 2.64 -13.90 -9.46
CA LEU A 113 2.06 -12.57 -9.57
C LEU A 113 0.84 -12.64 -10.49
N THR A 114 -0.31 -12.25 -9.96
CA THR A 114 -1.57 -12.19 -10.69
C THR A 114 -2.15 -10.78 -10.68
N GLU A 115 -2.94 -10.42 -11.67
CA GLU A 115 -3.72 -9.18 -11.68
C GLU A 115 -5.09 -9.42 -12.29
N ALA A 116 -6.14 -9.21 -11.49
CA ALA A 116 -7.52 -9.32 -11.93
C ALA A 116 -7.93 -8.09 -12.76
N GLY A 117 -8.85 -8.30 -13.72
CA GLY A 117 -9.38 -7.23 -14.55
C GLY A 117 -8.70 -7.07 -15.91
N THR A 118 -9.21 -6.13 -16.70
CA THR A 118 -8.76 -5.89 -18.09
C THR A 118 -7.61 -4.89 -18.19
N GLN A 119 -7.52 -3.94 -17.26
CA GLN A 119 -6.44 -2.95 -17.20
C GLN A 119 -5.29 -3.47 -16.33
N ARG A 120 -4.33 -4.14 -16.96
CA ARG A 120 -3.14 -4.65 -16.28
C ARG A 120 -2.12 -3.53 -16.11
N ARG A 121 -1.90 -3.13 -14.86
CA ARG A 121 -1.01 -2.00 -14.48
C ARG A 121 0.15 -2.41 -13.60
N ALA A 122 0.15 -3.63 -13.07
CA ALA A 122 1.28 -4.15 -12.32
C ALA A 122 2.57 -4.02 -13.13
N SER A 123 3.68 -3.77 -12.45
CA SER A 123 4.97 -3.61 -13.12
C SER A 123 6.08 -4.34 -12.38
N LEU A 124 7.04 -4.82 -13.18
CA LEU A 124 8.26 -5.49 -12.75
C LEU A 124 9.44 -4.71 -13.35
N HIS A 125 10.41 -4.40 -12.51
CA HIS A 125 11.66 -3.77 -12.94
C HIS A 125 12.81 -4.62 -12.43
N LEU A 126 13.85 -4.78 -13.24
CA LEU A 126 15.16 -5.22 -12.79
C LEU A 126 16.13 -4.07 -12.95
N VAL A 127 16.75 -3.64 -11.86
CA VAL A 127 17.72 -2.54 -11.83
C VAL A 127 18.98 -2.97 -11.08
N GLN A 128 20.08 -2.27 -11.30
CA GLN A 128 21.35 -2.54 -10.64
C GLN A 128 21.81 -1.33 -9.83
N GLY A 129 22.37 -1.61 -8.65
CA GLY A 129 22.89 -0.63 -7.72
C GLY A 129 21.80 0.18 -6.99
N GLU A 130 22.19 0.89 -5.95
CA GLU A 130 21.32 1.80 -5.21
C GLU A 130 20.82 2.96 -6.08
N ALA A 131 21.61 3.44 -7.05
CA ALA A 131 21.19 4.49 -7.98
C ALA A 131 20.04 4.03 -8.87
N GLY A 132 20.11 2.78 -9.39
CA GLY A 132 19.03 2.18 -10.15
C GLY A 132 17.75 2.04 -9.33
N LEU A 133 17.88 1.61 -8.07
CA LEU A 133 16.74 1.48 -7.18
C LEU A 133 16.15 2.84 -6.80
N SER A 134 16.99 3.82 -6.49
CA SER A 134 16.58 5.20 -6.16
C SER A 134 15.85 5.89 -7.32
N SER A 135 16.15 5.54 -8.57
CA SER A 135 15.43 6.07 -9.75
C SER A 135 13.95 5.70 -9.75
N LEU A 136 13.58 4.65 -9.05
CA LEU A 136 12.19 4.20 -8.89
C LEU A 136 11.51 4.83 -7.66
N ASP A 137 12.26 5.48 -6.77
CA ASP A 137 11.73 6.20 -5.63
C ASP A 137 11.03 7.50 -6.06
N ARG A 138 10.02 7.91 -5.34
CA ARG A 138 9.35 9.19 -5.53
C ARG A 138 9.86 10.27 -4.59
N GLY A 139 10.75 9.91 -3.65
CA GLY A 139 11.42 10.83 -2.73
C GLY A 139 10.63 11.19 -1.47
N GLY A 140 9.46 10.58 -1.25
CA GLY A 140 8.70 10.81 -0.01
C GLY A 140 9.39 10.20 1.20
N VAL A 141 9.23 10.86 2.36
CA VAL A 141 9.84 10.40 3.60
C VAL A 141 9.28 9.05 4.04
N GLU A 142 10.18 8.17 4.48
CA GLU A 142 9.80 6.92 5.11
C GLU A 142 9.25 7.18 6.52
N LEU A 143 8.05 6.69 6.79
CA LEU A 143 7.35 6.92 8.06
C LEU A 143 7.92 6.08 9.22
N PHE A 144 8.52 4.94 8.91
CA PHE A 144 9.18 4.08 9.88
C PHE A 144 10.63 3.90 9.50
N THR A 145 11.53 4.01 10.48
CA THR A 145 12.95 3.70 10.26
C THR A 145 13.07 2.25 9.85
N ARG A 146 14.02 2.01 8.96
CA ARG A 146 14.26 0.66 8.47
C ARG A 146 15.02 -0.14 9.53
N GLN A 147 14.40 -1.16 10.09
CA GLN A 147 15.15 -2.16 10.85
C GLN A 147 15.76 -3.16 9.86
N LYS A 148 17.06 -3.44 10.04
CA LYS A 148 17.68 -4.60 9.39
C LYS A 148 17.04 -5.84 10.00
N PRO A 149 16.64 -6.85 9.20
CA PRO A 149 16.15 -8.09 9.77
C PRO A 149 17.23 -8.70 10.68
N GLU A 150 16.92 -8.80 11.96
CA GLU A 150 17.75 -9.51 12.92
C GLU A 150 17.45 -11.00 12.77
N ARG A 151 18.27 -11.69 11.98
CA ARG A 151 18.32 -13.16 11.82
C ARG A 151 17.04 -13.86 11.37
N LYS A 152 17.23 -15.02 10.70
CA LYS A 152 16.17 -15.96 10.27
C LYS A 152 15.11 -16.15 11.37
N GLY A 153 13.84 -15.76 11.08
CA GLY A 153 12.67 -16.14 11.85
C GLY A 153 12.12 -15.12 12.84
N GLY A 154 12.75 -13.95 13.03
CA GLY A 154 12.12 -12.86 13.79
C GLY A 154 11.12 -12.09 12.93
N GLN A 155 9.95 -11.75 13.47
CA GLN A 155 9.09 -10.76 12.80
C GLN A 155 9.86 -9.43 12.75
N PRO A 156 10.11 -8.82 11.56
CA PRO A 156 10.72 -7.51 11.51
C PRO A 156 9.76 -6.52 12.17
N ALA A 157 10.16 -5.98 13.32
CA ALA A 157 9.40 -4.92 13.94
C ALA A 157 9.37 -3.73 12.99
N LEU A 158 8.25 -3.02 12.91
CA LEU A 158 8.25 -1.67 12.36
C LEU A 158 9.27 -0.88 13.18
N GLY A 159 10.20 -0.22 12.51
CA GLY A 159 11.17 0.64 13.19
C GLY A 159 10.49 1.84 13.87
N GLU A 160 11.29 2.75 14.38
CA GLU A 160 10.79 3.97 14.98
C GLU A 160 10.01 4.80 13.97
N PHE A 161 8.89 5.35 14.41
CA PHE A 161 8.09 6.27 13.59
C PHE A 161 8.77 7.64 13.52
N ILE A 162 8.69 8.30 12.38
CA ILE A 162 9.22 9.66 12.17
C ILE A 162 8.79 10.60 13.31
N ASP A 163 9.69 11.42 13.79
CA ASP A 163 9.38 12.41 14.82
C ASP A 163 8.41 13.51 14.33
N LEU A 164 7.72 14.14 15.28
CA LEU A 164 6.71 15.16 15.00
C LEU A 164 7.26 16.34 14.20
N THR A 165 8.49 16.78 14.48
CA THR A 165 9.12 17.92 13.81
C THR A 165 9.38 17.62 12.34
N SER A 166 9.92 16.46 12.04
CA SER A 166 10.19 15.99 10.68
C SER A 166 8.89 15.74 9.91
N PHE A 167 7.88 15.13 10.55
CA PHE A 167 6.56 14.93 9.98
C PHE A 167 5.90 16.25 9.61
N SER A 168 5.87 17.23 10.54
CA SER A 168 5.29 18.56 10.36
C SER A 168 5.96 19.31 9.21
N ARG A 169 7.31 19.29 9.16
CA ARG A 169 8.08 19.94 8.09
C ARG A 169 7.70 19.41 6.72
N VAL A 170 7.58 18.09 6.56
CA VAL A 170 7.19 17.47 5.31
C VAL A 170 5.73 17.78 4.98
N LEU A 171 4.82 17.65 5.94
CA LEU A 171 3.39 17.89 5.75
C LEU A 171 3.10 19.32 5.28
N GLN A 172 3.81 20.30 5.83
CA GLN A 172 3.59 21.73 5.57
C GLN A 172 4.49 22.30 4.46
N SER A 173 5.35 21.49 3.87
CA SER A 173 6.24 21.92 2.77
C SER A 173 5.49 22.44 1.55
N GLU A 174 4.29 21.91 1.30
CA GLU A 174 3.38 22.36 0.26
C GLU A 174 1.98 22.61 0.85
N ASN A 175 1.27 23.65 0.35
CA ASN A 175 -0.09 23.94 0.81
C ASN A 175 -1.12 23.12 0.05
N HIS A 176 -1.32 21.88 0.49
CA HIS A 176 -2.28 20.92 -0.07
C HIS A 176 -3.41 20.61 0.90
N THR A 177 -4.49 19.99 0.42
CA THR A 177 -5.45 19.34 1.31
C THR A 177 -4.78 18.17 2.03
N LEU A 178 -5.19 17.89 3.27
CA LEU A 178 -4.62 16.78 4.06
C LEU A 178 -4.67 15.45 3.32
N LYS A 179 -5.81 15.15 2.67
CA LYS A 179 -5.93 13.93 1.85
C LYS A 179 -4.89 13.86 0.75
N ARG A 180 -4.66 14.96 0.04
CA ARG A 180 -3.65 15.02 -1.02
C ARG A 180 -2.24 14.88 -0.46
N ALA A 181 -1.92 15.61 0.61
CA ALA A 181 -0.59 15.55 1.22
C ALA A 181 -0.24 14.14 1.71
N LEU A 182 -1.16 13.46 2.41
CA LEU A 182 -0.94 12.09 2.88
C LEU A 182 -0.77 11.08 1.75
N THR A 183 -1.44 11.28 0.62
CA THR A 183 -1.38 10.34 -0.52
C THR A 183 -0.29 10.66 -1.54
N ASP A 184 0.37 11.81 -1.43
CA ASP A 184 1.45 12.19 -2.34
C ASP A 184 2.73 11.39 -2.02
N PRO A 185 3.18 10.51 -2.95
CA PRO A 185 4.37 9.69 -2.72
C PRO A 185 5.68 10.48 -2.71
N ARG A 186 5.64 11.81 -2.98
CA ARG A 186 6.79 12.70 -2.87
C ARG A 186 6.91 13.28 -1.45
N LEU A 187 5.80 13.27 -0.68
CA LEU A 187 5.77 13.72 0.71
C LEU A 187 5.90 12.54 1.66
N PHE A 188 5.01 11.56 1.56
CA PHE A 188 4.97 10.40 2.45
C PHE A 188 5.01 9.09 1.69
N SER A 189 5.95 8.23 2.04
CA SER A 189 6.15 6.93 1.42
C SER A 189 5.14 5.92 1.96
N GLY A 190 4.41 5.25 1.05
CA GLY A 190 3.58 4.09 1.39
C GLY A 190 2.12 4.34 1.72
N ILE A 191 1.69 5.55 2.10
CA ILE A 191 0.28 5.87 2.33
C ILE A 191 -0.46 5.99 0.98
N GLY A 192 -1.67 5.48 0.92
CA GLY A 192 -2.52 5.61 -0.26
C GLY A 192 -3.94 6.02 0.09
N ASN A 193 -4.87 5.66 -0.79
CA ASN A 193 -6.23 6.15 -0.69
C ASN A 193 -6.99 5.57 0.52
N ALA A 194 -6.76 4.30 0.85
CA ALA A 194 -7.48 3.64 1.92
C ALA A 194 -7.00 4.14 3.30
N TYR A 195 -5.71 3.99 3.57
CA TYR A 195 -5.21 4.36 4.89
C TYR A 195 -5.22 5.86 5.16
N SER A 196 -5.18 6.72 4.15
CA SER A 196 -5.37 8.16 4.37
C SER A 196 -6.80 8.53 4.81
N ASP A 197 -7.84 7.80 4.38
CA ASP A 197 -9.19 7.98 4.89
C ASP A 197 -9.28 7.58 6.37
N GLU A 198 -8.72 6.43 6.73
CA GLU A 198 -8.68 5.91 8.10
C GLU A 198 -7.87 6.83 9.05
N ILE A 199 -6.70 7.28 8.62
CA ILE A 199 -5.86 8.23 9.37
C ILE A 199 -6.62 9.52 9.66
N LEU A 200 -7.27 10.10 8.65
CA LEU A 200 -8.02 11.35 8.81
C LEU A 200 -9.26 11.19 9.67
N TRP A 201 -9.91 10.01 9.60
CA TRP A 201 -11.01 9.68 10.52
C TRP A 201 -10.51 9.52 11.96
N HIS A 202 -9.39 8.84 12.17
CA HIS A 202 -8.78 8.68 13.48
C HIS A 202 -8.38 10.04 14.07
N ALA A 203 -7.74 10.90 13.26
CA ALA A 203 -7.35 12.25 13.64
C ALA A 203 -8.53 13.22 13.83
N GLN A 204 -9.74 12.86 13.41
CA GLN A 204 -10.92 13.74 13.40
C GLN A 204 -10.67 15.04 12.61
N LEU A 205 -10.00 14.93 11.48
CA LEU A 205 -9.66 16.07 10.62
C LEU A 205 -10.32 15.94 9.24
N SER A 206 -10.79 17.09 8.75
CA SER A 206 -11.38 17.17 7.42
C SER A 206 -10.37 16.82 6.33
N PRO A 207 -10.70 15.93 5.37
CA PRO A 207 -9.80 15.59 4.28
C PRO A 207 -9.44 16.76 3.37
N VAL A 208 -10.26 17.82 3.35
CA VAL A 208 -10.04 19.02 2.54
C VAL A 208 -9.39 20.17 3.30
N LYS A 209 -9.11 20.01 4.60
CA LYS A 209 -8.37 21.01 5.38
C LYS A 209 -6.97 21.17 4.79
N LEU A 210 -6.50 22.42 4.69
CA LEU A 210 -5.18 22.74 4.14
C LEU A 210 -4.08 22.46 5.15
N THR A 211 -2.96 21.94 4.71
CA THR A 211 -1.80 21.59 5.55
C THR A 211 -1.27 22.76 6.33
N GLN A 212 -1.20 23.95 5.72
CA GLN A 212 -0.72 25.19 6.37
C GLN A 212 -1.78 25.89 7.26
N LYS A 213 -2.97 25.29 7.42
CA LYS A 213 -4.04 25.77 8.30
C LYS A 213 -4.25 24.88 9.51
N LEU A 214 -3.35 23.95 9.76
CA LEU A 214 -3.36 23.13 10.97
C LEU A 214 -2.80 23.92 12.15
N SER A 215 -3.41 23.76 13.33
CA SER A 215 -2.77 24.13 14.58
C SER A 215 -1.71 23.11 14.98
N ASP A 216 -0.88 23.44 15.97
CA ASP A 216 0.13 22.52 16.49
C ASP A 216 -0.52 21.26 17.11
N GLU A 217 -1.66 21.42 17.82
CA GLU A 217 -2.42 20.30 18.38
C GLU A 217 -3.01 19.41 17.28
N GLU A 218 -3.50 20.00 16.20
CA GLU A 218 -4.02 19.25 15.06
C GLU A 218 -2.91 18.49 14.33
N THR A 219 -1.74 19.11 14.21
CA THR A 219 -0.55 18.47 13.60
C THR A 219 -0.07 17.30 14.45
N ALA A 220 0.01 17.50 15.79
CA ALA A 220 0.37 16.43 16.72
C ALA A 220 -0.65 15.28 16.70
N ARG A 221 -1.95 15.59 16.65
CA ARG A 221 -3.01 14.59 16.54
C ARG A 221 -2.95 13.81 15.22
N LEU A 222 -2.67 14.50 14.10
CA LEU A 222 -2.51 13.83 12.80
C LEU A 222 -1.29 12.92 12.78
N HIS A 223 -0.17 13.35 13.35
CA HIS A 223 1.04 12.55 13.50
C HIS A 223 0.77 11.27 14.31
N ALA A 224 0.15 11.39 15.50
CA ALA A 224 -0.20 10.27 16.33
C ALA A 224 -1.18 9.31 15.61
N ALA A 225 -2.24 9.85 15.00
CA ALA A 225 -3.22 9.07 14.24
C ALA A 225 -2.58 8.34 13.05
N THR A 226 -1.59 8.95 12.39
CA THR A 226 -0.86 8.30 11.28
C THR A 226 -0.08 7.09 11.79
N ARG A 227 0.68 7.26 12.88
CA ARG A 227 1.44 6.17 13.50
C ARG A 227 0.51 5.04 13.94
N ASP A 228 -0.49 5.37 14.74
CA ASP A 228 -1.34 4.39 15.42
C ASP A 228 -2.19 3.60 14.41
N THR A 229 -2.75 4.27 13.41
CA THR A 229 -3.50 3.60 12.33
C THR A 229 -2.62 2.63 11.56
N LEU A 230 -1.41 3.03 11.16
CA LEU A 230 -0.54 2.16 10.37
C LEU A 230 -0.05 0.96 11.18
N ILE A 231 0.30 1.15 12.47
CA ILE A 231 0.69 0.06 13.38
C ILE A 231 -0.48 -0.90 13.59
N GLU A 232 -1.65 -0.39 13.96
CA GLU A 232 -2.85 -1.19 14.18
C GLU A 232 -3.17 -2.09 12.97
N TRP A 233 -3.11 -1.52 11.77
CA TRP A 233 -3.39 -2.28 10.56
C TRP A 233 -2.31 -3.33 10.23
N VAL A 234 -1.05 -3.04 10.50
CA VAL A 234 0.01 -4.06 10.38
C VAL A 234 -0.24 -5.22 11.33
N GLU A 235 -0.58 -4.94 12.61
CA GLU A 235 -0.86 -5.98 13.59
C GLU A 235 -2.10 -6.81 13.23
N ARG A 236 -3.17 -6.18 12.75
CA ARG A 236 -4.36 -6.89 12.25
C ARG A 236 -4.01 -7.83 11.10
N LEU A 237 -3.29 -7.32 10.10
CA LEU A 237 -2.89 -8.12 8.93
C LEU A 237 -1.95 -9.27 9.31
N ARG A 238 -1.05 -9.05 10.28
CA ARG A 238 -0.21 -10.11 10.86
C ARG A 238 -1.05 -11.20 11.52
N ALA A 239 -2.01 -10.81 12.36
CA ALA A 239 -2.91 -11.75 13.04
C ALA A 239 -3.74 -12.57 12.03
N GLU A 240 -4.26 -11.94 10.98
CA GLU A 240 -5.01 -12.61 9.92
C GLU A 240 -4.13 -13.56 9.08
N THR A 241 -2.90 -13.18 8.82
CA THR A 241 -1.97 -13.95 7.97
C THR A 241 -1.37 -15.13 8.74
N GLY A 242 -1.06 -14.95 10.03
CA GLY A 242 -0.36 -15.92 10.84
C GLY A 242 0.93 -16.42 10.18
N GLU A 243 1.15 -17.73 10.17
CA GLU A 243 2.27 -18.38 9.46
C GLU A 243 2.01 -18.55 7.95
N GLY A 244 0.79 -18.21 7.49
CA GLY A 244 0.38 -18.31 6.10
C GLY A 244 1.04 -17.27 5.19
N PHE A 245 0.46 -17.14 4.00
CA PHE A 245 0.81 -16.08 3.04
C PHE A 245 -0.40 -15.15 2.86
N PRO A 246 -0.23 -13.82 2.75
CA PRO A 246 -1.36 -12.89 2.66
C PRO A 246 -2.04 -12.99 1.27
N GLU A 247 -3.01 -13.87 1.15
CA GLU A 247 -3.71 -14.18 -0.10
C GLU A 247 -4.81 -13.16 -0.46
N LYS A 248 -5.47 -12.57 0.57
CA LYS A 248 -6.65 -11.72 0.40
C LYS A 248 -6.35 -10.24 0.64
N VAL A 249 -5.24 -9.76 0.10
CA VAL A 249 -4.89 -8.34 0.22
C VAL A 249 -5.85 -7.49 -0.62
N THR A 250 -6.62 -6.63 0.04
CA THR A 250 -7.60 -5.74 -0.61
C THR A 250 -7.73 -4.44 0.18
N ALA A 251 -7.98 -3.34 -0.53
CA ALA A 251 -8.35 -2.07 0.08
C ALA A 251 -9.83 -2.01 0.48
N PHE A 252 -10.66 -2.96 0.01
CA PHE A 252 -12.08 -3.03 0.36
C PHE A 252 -12.26 -4.01 1.51
N ARG A 253 -12.16 -3.49 2.73
CA ARG A 253 -12.27 -4.26 3.96
C ARG A 253 -13.47 -3.78 4.77
N THR A 254 -14.27 -4.72 5.26
CA THR A 254 -15.49 -4.43 6.04
C THR A 254 -15.19 -3.88 7.43
N ASP A 255 -13.97 -4.04 7.91
CA ASP A 255 -13.48 -3.59 9.21
C ASP A 255 -12.83 -2.18 9.17
N MET A 256 -12.75 -1.54 8.01
CA MET A 256 -12.38 -0.13 7.91
C MET A 256 -13.50 0.78 8.47
N ALA A 257 -13.09 1.91 9.05
CA ALA A 257 -14.03 2.84 9.68
C ALA A 257 -14.79 3.71 8.65
N THR A 258 -14.11 4.13 7.60
CA THR A 258 -14.68 5.03 6.58
C THR A 258 -14.40 4.61 5.15
N HIS A 259 -13.21 4.08 4.86
CA HIS A 259 -12.85 3.75 3.49
C HIS A 259 -13.72 2.63 2.90
N GLY A 260 -14.38 2.93 1.78
CA GLY A 260 -15.29 2.00 1.10
C GLY A 260 -16.66 1.84 1.77
N ARG A 261 -16.96 2.61 2.83
CA ARG A 261 -18.19 2.49 3.64
C ARG A 261 -19.21 3.61 3.40
N TYR A 262 -19.28 4.12 2.18
CA TYR A 262 -20.23 5.16 1.83
C TYR A 262 -21.68 4.76 2.16
N LYS A 263 -22.39 5.62 2.88
CA LYS A 263 -23.74 5.44 3.44
C LYS A 263 -23.86 4.49 4.64
N GLU A 264 -22.80 3.84 5.05
CA GLU A 264 -22.81 3.03 6.27
C GLU A 264 -22.62 3.92 7.51
N PRO A 265 -23.08 3.48 8.69
CA PRO A 265 -22.91 4.25 9.92
C PRO A 265 -21.43 4.30 10.35
N CYS A 266 -20.98 5.47 10.74
CA CYS A 266 -19.68 5.65 11.36
C CYS A 266 -19.58 4.87 12.68
N PRO A 267 -18.54 4.05 12.90
CA PRO A 267 -18.44 3.23 14.12
C PRO A 267 -18.26 4.06 15.39
N ARG A 268 -17.86 5.36 15.28
CA ARG A 268 -17.68 6.25 16.44
C ARG A 268 -18.94 7.03 16.82
N CYS A 269 -19.68 7.56 15.86
CA CYS A 269 -20.77 8.49 16.12
C CYS A 269 -22.11 8.15 15.45
N GLY A 270 -22.17 7.06 14.68
CA GLY A 270 -23.38 6.64 13.97
C GLY A 270 -23.74 7.45 12.72
N THR A 271 -23.13 8.61 12.50
CA THR A 271 -23.42 9.45 11.32
C THR A 271 -23.05 8.69 10.04
N SER A 272 -23.92 8.78 9.01
CA SER A 272 -23.68 8.15 7.72
C SER A 272 -22.40 8.66 7.05
N VAL A 273 -21.46 7.75 6.75
CA VAL A 273 -20.19 8.05 6.06
C VAL A 273 -20.48 8.61 4.68
N GLN A 274 -19.85 9.72 4.36
CA GLN A 274 -19.96 10.41 3.08
C GLN A 274 -18.73 10.21 2.21
N ARG A 275 -18.85 10.58 0.94
CA ARG A 275 -17.73 10.51 -0.02
C ARG A 275 -17.64 11.75 -0.89
N ILE A 276 -16.42 12.02 -1.36
CA ILE A 276 -16.13 12.96 -2.43
C ILE A 276 -15.50 12.16 -3.57
N ARG A 277 -16.01 12.28 -4.76
CA ARG A 277 -15.40 11.71 -5.96
C ARG A 277 -14.64 12.76 -6.75
N TYR A 278 -13.43 12.41 -7.16
CA TYR A 278 -12.61 13.20 -8.05
C TYR A 278 -11.87 12.27 -9.02
N ALA A 279 -12.22 12.34 -10.29
CA ALA A 279 -11.74 11.42 -11.33
C ALA A 279 -11.93 9.94 -10.91
N ALA A 280 -10.85 9.16 -10.84
CA ALA A 280 -10.88 7.76 -10.43
C ALA A 280 -10.68 7.57 -8.90
N ASN A 281 -10.54 8.64 -8.15
CA ASN A 281 -10.30 8.60 -6.71
C ASN A 281 -11.58 8.92 -5.93
N GLU A 282 -11.76 8.23 -4.82
CA GLU A 282 -12.82 8.47 -3.87
C GLU A 282 -12.19 8.74 -2.50
N THR A 283 -12.70 9.74 -1.79
CA THR A 283 -12.35 10.06 -0.40
C THR A 283 -13.56 9.80 0.46
N ASN A 284 -13.44 8.95 1.46
CA ASN A 284 -14.51 8.68 2.41
C ASN A 284 -14.23 9.41 3.73
N TYR A 285 -15.28 9.93 4.35
CA TYR A 285 -15.17 10.68 5.61
C TYR A 285 -16.48 10.62 6.40
N CYS A 286 -16.39 10.81 7.71
CA CYS A 286 -17.55 10.97 8.58
C CYS A 286 -17.83 12.46 8.81
N PRO A 287 -18.97 13.00 8.36
CA PRO A 287 -19.30 14.41 8.59
C PRO A 287 -19.37 14.78 10.08
N GLY A 288 -19.95 13.92 10.92
CA GLY A 288 -20.04 14.16 12.35
C GLY A 288 -18.68 14.29 13.03
N CYS A 289 -17.76 13.35 12.75
CA CYS A 289 -16.43 13.32 13.40
C CYS A 289 -15.44 14.33 12.83
N GLN A 290 -15.50 14.63 11.51
CA GLN A 290 -14.40 15.29 10.79
C GLN A 290 -14.75 16.68 10.31
N THR A 291 -16.03 17.05 10.19
CA THR A 291 -16.46 18.33 9.62
C THR A 291 -17.56 19.04 10.38
N ALA A 292 -17.80 18.63 11.64
CA ALA A 292 -18.85 19.20 12.50
C ALA A 292 -20.24 19.24 11.80
N GLY A 293 -20.61 18.13 11.17
CA GLY A 293 -21.87 17.96 10.45
C GLY A 293 -21.92 18.54 9.03
N LYS A 294 -20.91 19.28 8.58
CA LYS A 294 -20.88 19.87 7.25
C LYS A 294 -20.57 18.84 6.16
N LEU A 295 -21.35 18.89 5.10
CA LEU A 295 -21.10 18.07 3.90
C LEU A 295 -20.08 18.79 3.01
N LEU A 296 -19.05 18.02 2.61
CA LEU A 296 -18.03 18.50 1.70
C LEU A 296 -18.53 18.41 0.26
N ALA A 297 -18.30 19.46 -0.52
CA ALA A 297 -18.76 19.52 -1.88
C ALA A 297 -18.01 18.51 -2.78
N ASP A 298 -18.76 17.60 -3.39
CA ASP A 298 -18.32 16.87 -4.58
C ASP A 298 -18.40 17.82 -5.78
N ARG A 299 -17.28 18.05 -6.48
CA ARG A 299 -17.23 19.04 -7.56
C ARG A 299 -18.21 18.76 -8.70
N ALA A 300 -18.52 17.51 -8.98
CA ALA A 300 -19.46 17.14 -10.04
C ALA A 300 -20.90 17.37 -9.58
N LEU A 301 -21.26 16.84 -8.41
CA LEU A 301 -22.61 16.93 -7.86
C LEU A 301 -22.95 18.34 -7.39
N SER A 302 -22.03 19.05 -6.77
CA SER A 302 -22.25 20.43 -6.33
C SER A 302 -22.42 21.41 -7.50
N ARG A 303 -21.79 21.15 -8.65
CA ARG A 303 -22.03 21.91 -9.88
C ARG A 303 -23.40 21.63 -10.48
N LEU A 304 -23.88 20.38 -10.37
CA LEU A 304 -25.17 19.96 -10.90
C LEU A 304 -26.31 20.50 -10.04
N LEU A 305 -26.22 20.34 -8.72
CA LEU A 305 -27.27 20.70 -7.78
C LEU A 305 -27.23 22.18 -7.35
N ARG A 306 -26.10 22.85 -7.52
CA ARG A 306 -25.92 24.28 -7.16
C ARG A 306 -26.43 24.62 -5.76
N GLU A 307 -27.52 25.41 -5.67
CA GLU A 307 -28.15 25.86 -4.42
C GLU A 307 -28.83 24.70 -3.68
N ASP A 308 -29.29 23.68 -4.40
CA ASP A 308 -29.94 22.48 -3.84
C ASP A 308 -28.93 21.45 -3.27
N TRP A 309 -27.62 21.74 -3.32
CA TRP A 309 -26.64 20.88 -2.69
C TRP A 309 -26.79 20.92 -1.17
N PRO A 310 -27.07 19.78 -0.49
CA PRO A 310 -27.21 19.75 0.95
C PRO A 310 -25.88 20.15 1.61
N LYS A 311 -25.93 21.05 2.57
CA LYS A 311 -24.76 21.62 3.26
C LYS A 311 -24.45 20.89 4.57
N THR A 312 -25.49 20.28 5.16
CA THR A 312 -25.38 19.57 6.43
C THR A 312 -25.98 18.18 6.36
N VAL A 313 -25.67 17.35 7.37
CA VAL A 313 -26.18 15.97 7.45
C VAL A 313 -27.71 15.97 7.65
N GLU A 314 -28.25 16.94 8.35
CA GLU A 314 -29.68 17.09 8.61
C GLU A 314 -30.47 17.32 7.30
N GLU A 315 -29.85 17.94 6.30
CA GLU A 315 -30.45 18.19 4.98
C GLU A 315 -30.43 16.97 4.05
N LEU A 316 -29.77 15.88 4.46
CA LEU A 316 -29.72 14.63 3.64
C LEU A 316 -30.99 13.76 3.77
N GLY A 317 -31.82 14.01 4.79
CA GLY A 317 -33.06 13.26 5.08
C GLY A 317 -32.82 11.96 5.80
#